data_aa7ae4651ef68e1c934262568969081c
#
_entry.id   aa7ae4651ef68e1c934262568969081c
#
_cell.length_a   1.000
_cell.length_b   1.000
_cell.length_c   1.000
_cell.angle_alpha   90.00
_cell.angle_beta   90.00
_cell.angle_gamma   90.00
#
_symmetry.space_group_name_H-M   'P 1'
#
loop_
_entity.id
_entity.type
_entity.pdbx_description
1 polymer ?
#
loop_
_entity_poly.entity_id
_entity_poly.type
_entity_poly.pdbx_seq_one_letter_code
_entity_poly.pdbx_strand_id
1 'polypeptide(L)'
;MSRTNHNTLSRHLLPAIAAAGLFAAASAEAQSWPNVIYHEQKARAAKAMPANRARVESDLKAAGLPAARVTWYAVPAMSDVMRLADTFPEDGVLAGEARALLAQGEFEALSFQLFAFDNLKGVTLSASDLTGPGGAKIGGKDIDLRVVKIWFQNGNAWVSYFDDPGLKLVPELLLHDENLIKVDLEKEANYARVRDEKGKESWVWISAPKDFGSNGFKPKDEKGFRDAETLQPVALDRDAFKQFILTVHAAKNQKPGTYRGKVSVAQGGKSLAEIPVAVRVLPFALPMPRTFHDLDKPMLIRMMGANAGSDPKKLQHYYDHGMFHVGFKHNKETVDLMRKIGYPLDWVGDGSQLPWFALNFGGRMSFDNAMAAKAGAEKLVKKWDALVGHHNVLTSYGDEQGAAFVAAHREMLEEYFRHGLKMGCAGHDALFFKGGYVYENMPLGTTPDDTMRTERWNEVGGKFVSFYACQHTGSENPQFVRYQHGLLGYFSNMSMVNNYEFATGAWDGSWNDRANKVYRPMVITYENADGLLETIQWSGFREGVDDMRYMTCLKLLAREANEKGDADARLTAKKALQFIALIPRESPDLNALRAETIMHILKIRKALGK
;
A
#
# COMPACT_ATOMS: atom_id res chain seq x y z
N MET A 1 56.49 25.33 -31.69
CA MET A 1 56.46 23.96 -32.18
C MET A 1 55.81 23.17 -31.06
N SER A 2 54.77 22.58 -31.16
CA SER A 2 53.85 21.88 -31.97
C SER A 2 52.50 21.76 -31.26
N ARG A 3 51.43 22.05 -31.92
CA ARG A 3 50.04 21.86 -31.51
C ARG A 3 49.74 20.36 -31.46
N THR A 4 48.94 19.90 -30.48
CA THR A 4 47.93 18.89 -30.77
C THR A 4 46.72 19.08 -29.82
N ASN A 5 45.59 19.26 -30.46
CA ASN A 5 44.23 19.22 -29.94
C ASN A 5 43.90 17.83 -29.36
N HIS A 6 43.11 17.77 -28.30
CA HIS A 6 42.05 16.79 -28.21
C HIS A 6 40.84 17.35 -27.43
N ASN A 7 39.89 17.82 -28.22
CA ASN A 7 38.48 17.87 -27.90
C ASN A 7 37.93 16.43 -27.84
N THR A 8 37.52 15.96 -26.69
CA THR A 8 36.54 14.87 -26.55
C THR A 8 35.96 14.90 -25.13
N LEU A 9 35.05 15.84 -24.90
CA LEU A 9 34.14 15.80 -23.74
C LEU A 9 32.82 16.46 -24.16
N SER A 10 32.11 15.80 -25.03
CA SER A 10 30.69 16.11 -25.27
C SER A 10 30.02 14.92 -25.91
N ARG A 11 29.52 14.00 -25.11
CA ARG A 11 28.48 13.01 -25.47
C ARG A 11 28.15 12.16 -24.26
N HIS A 12 27.42 12.69 -23.32
CA HIS A 12 26.56 11.95 -22.37
C HIS A 12 25.75 12.93 -21.53
N LEU A 13 25.03 13.81 -22.21
CA LEU A 13 24.02 14.67 -21.58
C LEU A 13 22.81 14.69 -22.52
N LEU A 14 22.09 13.59 -22.55
CA LEU A 14 20.74 13.50 -23.10
C LEU A 14 20.28 12.06 -22.85
N PRO A 15 19.53 11.83 -21.76
CA PRO A 15 18.17 11.35 -21.96
C PRO A 15 17.13 11.86 -20.95
N ALA A 16 17.41 12.88 -20.15
CA ALA A 16 16.43 13.37 -19.18
C ALA A 16 15.40 14.38 -19.73
N ILE A 17 15.60 14.89 -20.97
CA ILE A 17 14.63 15.79 -21.62
C ILE A 17 13.69 15.03 -22.58
N ALA A 18 13.97 13.76 -22.85
CA ALA A 18 13.15 12.95 -23.74
C ALA A 18 11.85 12.44 -23.10
N ALA A 19 11.74 12.41 -21.78
CA ALA A 19 10.52 11.94 -21.12
C ALA A 19 9.38 12.97 -21.20
N ALA A 20 9.66 14.25 -21.14
CA ALA A 20 8.63 15.30 -21.25
C ALA A 20 8.26 15.65 -22.71
N GLY A 21 9.10 15.30 -23.68
CA GLY A 21 8.90 15.61 -25.10
C GLY A 21 8.28 14.48 -25.93
N LEU A 22 8.20 13.26 -25.42
CA LEU A 22 7.60 12.11 -26.11
C LEU A 22 6.07 12.02 -25.96
N PHE A 23 5.48 12.94 -25.23
CA PHE A 23 4.04 12.95 -24.97
C PHE A 23 3.20 13.73 -25.99
N ALA A 24 3.80 14.31 -27.02
CA ALA A 24 3.09 15.28 -27.88
C ALA A 24 2.74 14.81 -29.29
N ALA A 25 2.91 13.55 -29.67
CA ALA A 25 2.49 13.09 -31.00
C ALA A 25 2.17 11.59 -31.02
N ALA A 26 1.03 11.18 -30.51
CA ALA A 26 0.41 9.92 -30.90
C ALA A 26 -0.97 10.24 -31.49
N SER A 27 -1.03 10.26 -32.82
CA SER A 27 -2.25 10.35 -33.61
C SER A 27 -3.19 9.19 -33.29
N ALA A 28 -4.48 9.49 -33.28
CA ALA A 28 -5.60 8.62 -33.00
C ALA A 28 -5.75 7.47 -34.02
N GLU A 29 -4.89 6.48 -33.95
CA GLU A 29 -5.22 5.13 -34.40
C GLU A 29 -5.66 4.35 -33.18
N ALA A 30 -6.79 3.66 -33.28
CA ALA A 30 -7.25 2.71 -32.27
C ALA A 30 -6.11 1.69 -32.08
N GLN A 31 -5.27 1.93 -31.07
CA GLN A 31 -4.06 1.13 -30.85
C GLN A 31 -4.50 -0.23 -30.34
N SER A 32 -4.30 -1.26 -31.15
CA SER A 32 -4.37 -2.63 -30.69
C SER A 32 -3.28 -2.82 -29.63
N TRP A 33 -3.71 -3.02 -28.39
CA TRP A 33 -2.80 -3.33 -27.31
C TRP A 33 -2.25 -4.73 -27.50
N PRO A 34 -0.96 -4.98 -27.28
CA PRO A 34 -0.41 -6.32 -27.39
C PRO A 34 -1.06 -7.22 -26.32
N ASN A 35 -1.76 -8.25 -26.78
CA ASN A 35 -2.46 -9.21 -25.93
C ASN A 35 -1.64 -10.48 -25.70
N VAL A 36 -0.37 -10.48 -26.05
CA VAL A 36 0.50 -11.66 -26.02
C VAL A 36 0.49 -12.33 -24.67
N ILE A 37 0.64 -11.55 -23.59
CA ILE A 37 0.69 -12.08 -22.23
C ILE A 37 -0.64 -12.75 -21.85
N TYR A 38 -1.78 -12.14 -22.16
CA TYR A 38 -3.07 -12.74 -21.90
C TYR A 38 -3.28 -14.03 -22.70
N HIS A 39 -2.86 -14.06 -23.97
CA HIS A 39 -2.95 -15.29 -24.77
C HIS A 39 -2.06 -16.41 -24.21
N GLU A 40 -0.89 -16.07 -23.70
CA GLU A 40 -0.02 -17.02 -22.99
C GLU A 40 -0.67 -17.50 -21.68
N GLN A 41 -1.27 -16.61 -20.88
CA GLN A 41 -2.03 -16.99 -19.68
C GLN A 41 -3.17 -17.94 -20.03
N LYS A 42 -3.95 -17.66 -21.08
CA LYS A 42 -5.03 -18.50 -21.56
C LYS A 42 -4.55 -19.89 -22.01
N ALA A 43 -3.44 -19.93 -22.76
CA ALA A 43 -2.84 -21.18 -23.22
C ALA A 43 -2.28 -22.01 -22.05
N ARG A 44 -1.67 -21.34 -21.06
CA ARG A 44 -1.21 -21.99 -19.82
C ARG A 44 -2.39 -22.54 -19.03
N ALA A 45 -3.44 -21.77 -18.81
CA ALA A 45 -4.61 -22.19 -18.07
C ALA A 45 -5.27 -23.45 -18.67
N ALA A 46 -5.38 -23.54 -20.00
CA ALA A 46 -5.93 -24.69 -20.69
C ALA A 46 -5.17 -26.01 -20.40
N LYS A 47 -3.87 -25.92 -20.12
CA LYS A 47 -3.02 -27.05 -19.74
C LYS A 47 -2.99 -27.28 -18.24
N ALA A 48 -2.92 -26.20 -17.46
CA ALA A 48 -2.74 -26.26 -16.02
C ALA A 48 -4.00 -26.75 -15.29
N MET A 49 -5.20 -26.31 -15.69
CA MET A 49 -6.43 -26.66 -14.97
C MET A 49 -6.70 -28.19 -14.91
N PRO A 50 -6.61 -28.97 -16.01
CA PRO A 50 -6.73 -30.43 -15.91
C PRO A 50 -5.62 -31.08 -15.07
N ALA A 51 -4.40 -30.57 -15.14
CA ALA A 51 -3.28 -31.05 -14.33
C ALA A 51 -3.49 -30.75 -12.84
N ASN A 52 -4.00 -29.56 -12.52
CA ASN A 52 -4.34 -29.16 -11.15
C ASN A 52 -5.42 -30.08 -10.57
N ARG A 53 -6.45 -30.43 -11.35
CA ARG A 53 -7.46 -31.40 -10.91
C ARG A 53 -6.83 -32.73 -10.48
N ALA A 54 -6.02 -33.33 -11.36
CA ALA A 54 -5.36 -34.58 -11.06
C ALA A 54 -4.46 -34.51 -9.81
N ARG A 55 -3.78 -33.37 -9.64
CA ARG A 55 -2.93 -33.12 -8.48
C ARG A 55 -3.75 -32.98 -7.20
N VAL A 56 -4.82 -32.18 -7.21
CA VAL A 56 -5.71 -32.02 -6.04
C VAL A 56 -6.34 -33.35 -5.65
N GLU A 57 -6.79 -34.18 -6.62
CA GLU A 57 -7.31 -35.52 -6.36
C GLU A 57 -6.25 -36.44 -5.72
N SER A 58 -5.00 -36.34 -6.19
CA SER A 58 -3.86 -37.07 -5.60
C SER A 58 -3.56 -36.62 -4.19
N ASP A 59 -3.55 -35.30 -3.94
CA ASP A 59 -3.28 -34.72 -2.63
C ASP A 59 -4.37 -35.12 -1.61
N LEU A 60 -5.64 -35.05 -2.00
CA LEU A 60 -6.78 -35.52 -1.18
C LEU A 60 -6.63 -37.00 -0.80
N LYS A 61 -6.29 -37.84 -1.77
CA LYS A 61 -6.06 -39.27 -1.54
C LYS A 61 -4.89 -39.51 -0.60
N ALA A 62 -3.78 -38.81 -0.80
CA ALA A 62 -2.58 -38.91 0.05
C ALA A 62 -2.86 -38.46 1.50
N ALA A 63 -3.72 -37.45 1.66
CA ALA A 63 -4.15 -36.94 2.97
C ALA A 63 -5.26 -37.77 3.63
N GLY A 64 -5.78 -38.82 2.96
CA GLY A 64 -6.90 -39.62 3.44
C GLY A 64 -8.23 -38.86 3.54
N LEU A 65 -8.37 -37.79 2.77
CA LEU A 65 -9.57 -36.95 2.75
C LEU A 65 -10.61 -37.48 1.75
N PRO A 66 -11.92 -37.36 2.05
CA PRO A 66 -12.96 -37.85 1.15
C PRO A 66 -13.02 -36.98 -0.11
N ALA A 67 -13.51 -37.60 -1.20
CA ALA A 67 -13.89 -36.85 -2.38
C ALA A 67 -15.00 -35.85 -2.04
N ALA A 68 -14.83 -34.61 -2.43
CA ALA A 68 -15.73 -33.51 -2.15
C ALA A 68 -15.97 -32.70 -3.43
N ARG A 69 -17.06 -31.90 -3.47
CA ARG A 69 -17.32 -31.01 -4.61
C ARG A 69 -16.44 -29.75 -4.56
N VAL A 70 -15.97 -29.40 -3.36
CA VAL A 70 -15.08 -28.28 -3.10
C VAL A 70 -14.05 -28.69 -2.07
N THR A 71 -12.80 -28.34 -2.29
CA THR A 71 -11.75 -28.39 -1.28
C THR A 71 -11.06 -27.04 -1.15
N TRP A 72 -10.14 -26.90 -0.19
CA TRP A 72 -9.43 -25.64 0.00
C TRP A 72 -7.97 -25.84 0.38
N TYR A 73 -7.19 -24.82 0.11
CA TYR A 73 -5.83 -24.66 0.60
C TYR A 73 -5.75 -23.37 1.44
N ALA A 74 -5.27 -23.47 2.67
CA ALA A 74 -4.89 -22.30 3.44
C ALA A 74 -3.57 -21.75 2.86
N VAL A 75 -3.55 -20.49 2.44
CA VAL A 75 -2.41 -19.88 1.75
C VAL A 75 -2.00 -18.58 2.46
N PRO A 76 -0.74 -18.13 2.37
CA PRO A 76 -0.35 -16.81 2.85
C PRO A 76 -1.18 -15.71 2.19
N ALA A 77 -1.65 -14.75 2.99
CA ALA A 77 -2.34 -13.58 2.47
C ALA A 77 -1.35 -12.63 1.74
N MET A 78 -0.16 -12.48 2.30
CA MET A 78 0.96 -11.75 1.69
C MET A 78 1.90 -12.75 1.01
N SER A 79 1.92 -12.75 -0.32
CA SER A 79 2.69 -13.70 -1.12
C SER A 79 3.08 -13.07 -2.46
N ASP A 80 4.24 -13.47 -2.99
CA ASP A 80 4.67 -13.16 -4.35
C ASP A 80 4.03 -14.07 -5.41
N VAL A 81 3.22 -15.04 -4.99
CA VAL A 81 2.51 -15.92 -5.90
C VAL A 81 1.29 -15.20 -6.50
N MET A 82 1.33 -14.93 -7.79
CA MET A 82 0.18 -14.38 -8.54
C MET A 82 -0.90 -15.46 -8.69
N ARG A 83 -1.93 -15.40 -7.83
CA ARG A 83 -2.96 -16.44 -7.70
C ARG A 83 -4.08 -16.29 -8.73
N LEU A 84 -3.82 -16.77 -9.93
CA LEU A 84 -4.83 -16.87 -10.97
C LEU A 84 -5.68 -18.15 -10.80
N ALA A 85 -6.74 -18.29 -11.59
CA ALA A 85 -7.64 -19.44 -11.54
C ALA A 85 -6.93 -20.78 -11.83
N ASP A 86 -5.84 -20.74 -12.59
CA ASP A 86 -5.00 -21.88 -12.96
C ASP A 86 -3.75 -22.06 -12.09
N THR A 87 -3.49 -21.17 -11.14
CA THR A 87 -2.26 -21.21 -10.32
C THR A 87 -2.44 -22.17 -9.15
N PHE A 88 -1.70 -23.29 -9.18
CA PHE A 88 -1.67 -24.23 -8.06
C PHE A 88 -1.02 -23.59 -6.83
N PRO A 89 -1.61 -23.70 -5.62
CA PRO A 89 -1.09 -23.09 -4.39
C PRO A 89 0.07 -23.89 -3.78
N GLU A 90 1.27 -23.81 -4.37
CA GLU A 90 2.47 -24.51 -3.91
C GLU A 90 2.88 -24.15 -2.47
N ASP A 91 2.56 -22.94 -2.04
CA ASP A 91 2.80 -22.42 -0.69
C ASP A 91 1.60 -22.65 0.25
N GLY A 92 0.60 -23.40 -0.20
CA GLY A 92 -0.63 -23.67 0.53
C GLY A 92 -0.63 -25.00 1.27
N VAL A 93 -1.51 -25.11 2.26
CA VAL A 93 -1.76 -26.34 3.03
C VAL A 93 -3.17 -26.85 2.70
N LEU A 94 -3.26 -28.02 2.07
CA LEU A 94 -4.54 -28.66 1.75
C LEU A 94 -5.37 -28.89 3.02
N ALA A 95 -6.64 -28.51 2.98
CA ALA A 95 -7.58 -28.58 4.11
C ALA A 95 -7.03 -27.95 5.40
N GLY A 96 -6.06 -27.01 5.25
CA GLY A 96 -5.37 -26.37 6.35
C GLY A 96 -6.23 -25.38 7.13
N GLU A 97 -5.83 -25.11 8.37
CA GLU A 97 -6.39 -24.04 9.20
C GLU A 97 -5.81 -22.69 8.75
N ALA A 98 -6.67 -21.74 8.43
CA ALA A 98 -6.23 -20.35 8.19
C ALA A 98 -5.80 -19.72 9.52
N ARG A 99 -4.56 -19.22 9.59
CA ARG A 99 -3.93 -18.77 10.83
C ARG A 99 -3.38 -17.36 10.74
N ALA A 100 -3.52 -16.59 11.83
CA ALA A 100 -2.89 -15.29 11.98
C ALA A 100 -2.36 -15.06 13.41
N LEU A 101 -1.38 -14.17 13.51
CA LEU A 101 -0.86 -13.59 14.76
C LEU A 101 -1.04 -12.09 14.66
N LEU A 102 -1.67 -11.46 15.66
CA LEU A 102 -1.84 -10.01 15.68
C LEU A 102 -1.75 -9.44 17.10
N ALA A 103 -1.26 -8.23 17.21
CA ALA A 103 -1.24 -7.47 18.44
C ALA A 103 -2.65 -6.91 18.78
N GLN A 104 -2.82 -6.38 19.96
CA GLN A 104 -4.03 -5.65 20.33
C GLN A 104 -4.16 -4.35 19.50
N GLY A 105 -5.31 -4.11 18.90
CA GLY A 105 -5.58 -2.97 18.03
C GLY A 105 -5.09 -3.13 16.57
N GLU A 106 -4.66 -4.33 16.19
CA GLU A 106 -4.13 -4.64 14.85
C GLU A 106 -5.20 -5.31 13.97
N PHE A 107 -5.08 -5.07 12.67
CA PHE A 107 -5.79 -5.79 11.62
C PHE A 107 -4.82 -6.77 10.97
N GLU A 108 -5.23 -8.00 10.73
CA GLU A 108 -4.41 -9.02 10.08
C GLU A 108 -5.23 -9.78 9.05
N ALA A 109 -4.60 -10.09 7.91
CA ALA A 109 -5.22 -10.80 6.81
C ALA A 109 -4.87 -12.29 6.84
N LEU A 110 -5.90 -13.14 6.70
CA LEU A 110 -5.78 -14.58 6.44
C LEU A 110 -6.27 -14.85 5.01
N SER A 111 -5.76 -15.90 4.38
CA SER A 111 -6.19 -16.24 3.02
C SER A 111 -6.36 -17.73 2.84
N PHE A 112 -7.27 -18.07 1.93
CA PHE A 112 -7.46 -19.42 1.43
C PHE A 112 -7.93 -19.40 -0.02
N GLN A 113 -7.65 -20.49 -0.74
CA GLN A 113 -8.17 -20.71 -2.09
C GLN A 113 -9.12 -21.89 -2.06
N LEU A 114 -10.30 -21.73 -2.66
CA LEU A 114 -11.21 -22.82 -2.95
C LEU A 114 -10.88 -23.42 -4.31
N PHE A 115 -10.92 -24.75 -4.40
CA PHE A 115 -10.89 -25.51 -5.63
C PHE A 115 -12.23 -26.21 -5.82
N ALA A 116 -12.86 -26.06 -6.98
CA ALA A 116 -14.14 -26.68 -7.28
C ALA A 116 -14.00 -27.77 -8.34
N PHE A 117 -14.61 -28.95 -8.10
CA PHE A 117 -14.62 -30.06 -9.04
C PHE A 117 -15.77 -29.96 -10.05
N ASP A 118 -16.73 -29.07 -9.81
CA ASP A 118 -17.88 -28.78 -10.66
C ASP A 118 -18.07 -27.27 -10.83
N ASN A 119 -18.82 -26.86 -11.86
CA ASN A 119 -19.33 -25.51 -11.95
C ASN A 119 -20.41 -25.28 -10.88
N LEU A 120 -20.17 -24.40 -9.94
CA LEU A 120 -21.07 -24.08 -8.84
C LEU A 120 -21.48 -22.61 -8.90
N LYS A 121 -22.79 -22.34 -8.87
CA LYS A 121 -23.34 -20.98 -8.82
C LYS A 121 -24.04 -20.75 -7.49
N GLY A 122 -24.00 -19.50 -7.01
CA GLY A 122 -24.68 -19.14 -5.78
C GLY A 122 -24.06 -19.77 -4.53
N VAL A 123 -22.73 -19.93 -4.52
CA VAL A 123 -21.99 -20.42 -3.35
C VAL A 123 -21.87 -19.29 -2.35
N THR A 124 -22.34 -19.53 -1.13
CA THR A 124 -22.26 -18.59 -0.02
C THR A 124 -21.11 -18.94 0.90
N LEU A 125 -20.36 -17.93 1.34
CA LEU A 125 -19.35 -18.05 2.38
C LEU A 125 -19.72 -17.14 3.56
N SER A 126 -19.56 -17.65 4.77
CA SER A 126 -19.80 -16.86 5.99
C SER A 126 -18.78 -17.20 7.08
N ALA A 127 -18.20 -16.19 7.70
CA ALA A 127 -17.33 -16.38 8.85
C ALA A 127 -18.15 -16.41 10.15
N SER A 128 -17.83 -17.34 11.04
CA SER A 128 -18.39 -17.36 12.41
C SER A 128 -17.64 -16.36 13.29
N ASP A 129 -18.24 -15.98 14.42
CA ASP A 129 -17.46 -15.41 15.52
C ASP A 129 -16.30 -16.33 15.89
N LEU A 130 -15.16 -15.72 16.24
CA LEU A 130 -14.01 -16.44 16.79
C LEU A 130 -14.09 -16.39 18.31
N THR A 131 -14.09 -17.54 18.96
CA THR A 131 -14.19 -17.67 20.40
C THR A 131 -12.82 -17.95 21.01
N GLY A 132 -12.47 -17.20 22.04
CA GLY A 132 -11.17 -17.22 22.71
C GLY A 132 -11.25 -17.44 24.22
N PRO A 133 -10.18 -17.11 24.96
CA PRO A 133 -10.04 -17.38 26.39
C PRO A 133 -11.16 -16.77 27.23
N GLY A 134 -11.80 -17.64 28.03
CA GLY A 134 -12.89 -17.22 28.93
C GLY A 134 -14.17 -16.80 28.22
N GLY A 135 -14.38 -17.30 26.97
CA GLY A 135 -15.55 -16.96 26.16
C GLY A 135 -15.47 -15.58 25.48
N ALA A 136 -14.30 -14.92 25.50
CA ALA A 136 -14.10 -13.68 24.75
C ALA A 136 -14.31 -13.94 23.26
N LYS A 137 -14.83 -12.95 22.53
CA LYS A 137 -15.14 -13.09 21.11
C LYS A 137 -14.46 -12.02 20.26
N ILE A 138 -14.17 -12.37 19.04
CA ILE A 138 -13.95 -11.47 17.91
C ILE A 138 -15.04 -11.80 16.90
N GLY A 139 -15.82 -10.83 16.46
CA GLY A 139 -16.95 -11.10 15.57
C GLY A 139 -17.62 -9.86 15.03
N GLY A 140 -18.67 -10.04 14.22
CA GLY A 140 -19.38 -8.95 13.58
C GLY A 140 -18.47 -8.09 12.71
N LYS A 141 -18.43 -6.79 12.98
CA LYS A 141 -17.62 -5.81 12.23
C LYS A 141 -16.11 -5.99 12.29
N ASP A 142 -15.62 -6.82 13.22
CA ASP A 142 -14.19 -7.10 13.38
C ASP A 142 -13.73 -8.29 12.52
N ILE A 143 -14.61 -8.84 11.70
CA ILE A 143 -14.33 -9.91 10.74
C ILE A 143 -14.90 -9.51 9.38
N ASP A 144 -14.04 -9.37 8.40
CA ASP A 144 -14.41 -9.00 7.03
C ASP A 144 -13.91 -10.05 6.03
N LEU A 145 -14.82 -10.60 5.22
CA LEU A 145 -14.54 -11.65 4.26
C LEU A 145 -14.81 -11.14 2.84
N ARG A 146 -13.79 -11.18 1.98
CA ARG A 146 -13.85 -10.70 0.60
C ARG A 146 -13.32 -11.72 -0.39
N VAL A 147 -13.82 -11.65 -1.62
CA VAL A 147 -13.25 -12.38 -2.75
C VAL A 147 -12.16 -11.56 -3.43
N VAL A 148 -11.08 -12.20 -3.83
CA VAL A 148 -10.06 -11.57 -4.69
C VAL A 148 -10.53 -11.63 -6.12
N LYS A 149 -10.82 -10.47 -6.70
CA LYS A 149 -11.24 -10.36 -8.10
C LYS A 149 -10.04 -10.38 -9.02
N ILE A 150 -10.05 -11.31 -9.96
CA ILE A 150 -9.12 -11.35 -11.08
C ILE A 150 -9.76 -10.56 -12.22
N TRP A 151 -9.01 -9.62 -12.80
CA TRP A 151 -9.49 -8.76 -13.87
C TRP A 151 -8.36 -8.37 -14.82
N PHE A 152 -8.68 -7.75 -15.94
CA PHE A 152 -7.67 -7.29 -16.88
C PHE A 152 -6.99 -6.03 -16.39
N GLN A 153 -5.66 -6.01 -16.51
CA GLN A 153 -4.82 -4.84 -16.31
C GLN A 153 -3.80 -4.75 -17.45
N ASN A 154 -3.40 -3.52 -17.77
CA ASN A 154 -2.39 -3.26 -18.77
C ASN A 154 -1.10 -2.72 -18.13
N GLY A 155 0.00 -2.72 -18.88
CA GLY A 155 1.29 -2.24 -18.38
C GLY A 155 1.91 -3.20 -17.36
N ASN A 156 2.83 -2.67 -16.60
CA ASN A 156 3.57 -3.46 -15.63
C ASN A 156 2.79 -3.67 -14.37
N ALA A 157 2.41 -4.88 -14.23
CA ALA A 157 1.67 -5.37 -13.11
C ALA A 157 2.52 -6.40 -12.38
N TRP A 158 2.29 -6.56 -11.13
CA TRP A 158 2.85 -7.54 -10.22
C TRP A 158 4.21 -7.20 -9.61
N VAL A 159 5.26 -6.95 -10.35
CA VAL A 159 6.60 -6.72 -9.77
C VAL A 159 7.25 -5.45 -10.27
N SER A 160 7.19 -5.15 -11.54
CA SER A 160 7.87 -4.02 -12.15
C SER A 160 7.05 -3.36 -13.22
N TYR A 161 7.25 -2.09 -13.30
CA TYR A 161 6.64 -1.16 -14.21
C TYR A 161 7.20 -1.20 -15.64
N PHE A 162 8.41 -1.75 -15.81
CA PHE A 162 9.08 -1.78 -17.10
C PHE A 162 9.13 -3.16 -17.76
N ASP A 163 8.76 -4.21 -17.03
CA ASP A 163 9.11 -5.57 -17.44
C ASP A 163 8.14 -6.19 -18.45
N ASP A 164 6.85 -5.83 -18.40
CA ASP A 164 5.84 -6.51 -19.19
C ASP A 164 4.69 -5.60 -19.64
N PRO A 165 4.92 -4.70 -20.60
CA PRO A 165 3.82 -3.93 -21.18
C PRO A 165 2.83 -4.87 -21.90
N GLY A 166 1.55 -4.75 -21.61
CA GLY A 166 0.51 -5.51 -22.28
C GLY A 166 -0.60 -5.95 -21.37
N LEU A 167 -1.69 -6.36 -21.97
CA LEU A 167 -2.89 -6.81 -21.29
C LEU A 167 -2.66 -8.17 -20.64
N LYS A 168 -3.04 -8.28 -19.38
CA LYS A 168 -2.98 -9.53 -18.61
C LYS A 168 -4.08 -9.59 -17.57
N LEU A 169 -4.40 -10.80 -17.12
CA LEU A 169 -5.23 -11.02 -15.94
C LEU A 169 -4.36 -10.93 -14.68
N VAL A 170 -4.84 -10.20 -13.69
CA VAL A 170 -4.19 -10.09 -12.37
C VAL A 170 -5.21 -10.19 -11.24
N PRO A 171 -4.85 -10.82 -10.10
CA PRO A 171 -5.64 -10.77 -8.88
C PRO A 171 -5.37 -9.44 -8.19
N GLU A 172 -6.42 -8.66 -7.88
CA GLU A 172 -6.19 -7.34 -7.29
C GLU A 172 -7.31 -6.88 -6.35
N LEU A 173 -8.55 -6.74 -6.85
CA LEU A 173 -9.60 -6.09 -6.09
C LEU A 173 -10.14 -7.00 -4.99
N LEU A 174 -10.34 -6.45 -3.81
CA LEU A 174 -11.02 -7.12 -2.70
C LEU A 174 -12.49 -6.67 -2.68
N LEU A 175 -13.38 -7.55 -3.12
CA LEU A 175 -14.79 -7.23 -3.30
C LEU A 175 -15.68 -8.07 -2.39
N HIS A 176 -16.77 -7.47 -1.93
CA HIS A 176 -17.90 -8.21 -1.35
C HIS A 176 -18.84 -8.74 -2.43
N ASP A 177 -18.97 -8.05 -3.57
CA ASP A 177 -19.73 -8.55 -4.70
C ASP A 177 -18.83 -8.70 -5.92
N GLU A 178 -18.42 -9.94 -6.25
CA GLU A 178 -17.57 -10.20 -7.41
C GLU A 178 -18.19 -9.72 -8.74
N ASN A 179 -19.52 -9.52 -8.78
CA ASN A 179 -20.23 -9.04 -9.95
C ASN A 179 -20.23 -7.50 -10.06
N LEU A 180 -19.59 -6.78 -9.14
CA LEU A 180 -19.37 -5.36 -9.30
C LEU A 180 -18.54 -5.07 -10.56
N ILE A 181 -17.57 -5.95 -10.85
CA ILE A 181 -16.72 -5.89 -12.04
C ILE A 181 -16.95 -7.14 -12.88
N LYS A 182 -17.51 -6.97 -14.07
CA LYS A 182 -17.61 -8.02 -15.08
C LYS A 182 -16.33 -8.07 -15.91
N VAL A 183 -15.73 -9.23 -16.00
CA VAL A 183 -14.59 -9.52 -16.87
C VAL A 183 -15.08 -10.32 -18.07
N ASP A 184 -14.93 -9.75 -19.25
CA ASP A 184 -15.32 -10.40 -20.51
C ASP A 184 -14.05 -10.94 -21.18
N LEU A 185 -13.83 -12.24 -21.05
CA LEU A 185 -12.62 -12.91 -21.55
C LEU A 185 -12.57 -13.00 -23.08
N GLU A 186 -13.71 -12.89 -23.78
CA GLU A 186 -13.77 -12.91 -25.23
C GLU A 186 -13.46 -11.54 -25.82
N LYS A 187 -13.99 -10.49 -25.19
CA LYS A 187 -13.76 -9.10 -25.57
C LYS A 187 -12.51 -8.51 -24.94
N GLU A 188 -11.89 -9.25 -24.03
CA GLU A 188 -10.70 -8.83 -23.28
C GLU A 188 -10.92 -7.47 -22.59
N ALA A 189 -12.03 -7.35 -21.87
CA ALA A 189 -12.51 -6.09 -21.34
C ALA A 189 -13.12 -6.20 -19.94
N ASN A 190 -12.99 -5.13 -19.17
CA ASN A 190 -13.65 -4.98 -17.88
C ASN A 190 -14.84 -4.02 -17.98
N TYR A 191 -15.90 -4.32 -17.25
CA TYR A 191 -17.07 -3.47 -17.13
C TYR A 191 -17.44 -3.28 -15.67
N ALA A 192 -17.69 -2.02 -15.27
CA ALA A 192 -18.23 -1.69 -13.96
C ALA A 192 -19.76 -1.75 -13.99
N ARG A 193 -20.36 -2.37 -12.98
CA ARG A 193 -21.81 -2.39 -12.80
C ARG A 193 -22.26 -1.12 -12.07
N VAL A 194 -23.17 -0.37 -12.70
CA VAL A 194 -23.79 0.79 -12.11
C VAL A 194 -25.30 0.53 -11.97
N ARG A 195 -25.88 0.86 -10.82
CA ARG A 195 -27.32 0.79 -10.58
C ARG A 195 -27.91 2.20 -10.53
N ASP A 196 -29.00 2.42 -11.27
CA ASP A 196 -29.74 3.67 -11.18
C ASP A 196 -30.59 3.75 -9.88
N GLU A 197 -31.25 4.89 -9.66
CA GLU A 197 -32.12 5.09 -8.48
C GLU A 197 -33.32 4.12 -8.41
N LYS A 198 -33.68 3.49 -9.54
CA LYS A 198 -34.74 2.48 -9.63
C LYS A 198 -34.19 1.06 -9.50
N GLY A 199 -32.88 0.89 -9.27
CA GLY A 199 -32.21 -0.41 -9.16
C GLY A 199 -31.91 -1.10 -10.50
N LYS A 200 -32.15 -0.42 -11.65
CA LYS A 200 -31.81 -0.97 -12.97
C LYS A 200 -30.31 -0.97 -13.16
N GLU A 201 -29.76 -2.13 -13.49
CA GLU A 201 -28.34 -2.31 -13.74
C GLU A 201 -27.94 -1.91 -15.16
N SER A 202 -26.79 -1.29 -15.28
CA SER A 202 -26.09 -1.00 -16.52
C SER A 202 -24.61 -1.31 -16.37
N TRP A 203 -23.92 -1.50 -17.49
CA TRP A 203 -22.51 -1.84 -17.52
C TRP A 203 -21.72 -0.75 -18.23
N VAL A 204 -20.77 -0.17 -17.55
CA VAL A 204 -19.85 0.83 -18.10
C VAL A 204 -18.56 0.13 -18.49
N TRP A 205 -18.15 0.27 -19.74
CA TRP A 205 -16.87 -0.26 -20.21
C TRP A 205 -15.71 0.59 -19.69
N ILE A 206 -14.96 0.05 -18.72
CA ILE A 206 -13.86 0.75 -18.05
C ILE A 206 -12.50 0.49 -18.68
N SER A 207 -12.35 -0.53 -19.53
CA SER A 207 -11.12 -0.83 -20.30
C SER A 207 -11.16 -0.23 -21.71
N ALA A 208 -11.90 0.85 -21.94
CA ALA A 208 -11.97 1.45 -23.26
C ALA A 208 -10.61 2.03 -23.67
N PRO A 209 -10.03 1.62 -24.81
CA PRO A 209 -8.82 2.21 -25.30
C PRO A 209 -9.11 3.66 -25.72
N LYS A 210 -8.62 4.60 -24.94
CA LYS A 210 -8.63 6.02 -25.27
C LYS A 210 -7.24 6.57 -25.05
N ASP A 211 -6.89 7.56 -25.86
CA ASP A 211 -5.72 8.37 -25.63
C ASP A 211 -5.74 8.94 -24.22
N PHE A 212 -4.60 9.05 -23.61
CA PHE A 212 -4.37 9.64 -22.29
C PHE A 212 -5.58 10.38 -21.75
N GLY A 213 -6.34 9.77 -20.88
CA GLY A 213 -7.50 10.37 -20.31
C GLY A 213 -8.55 9.36 -19.85
N SER A 214 -9.45 9.81 -19.02
CA SER A 214 -10.51 8.96 -18.50
C SER A 214 -11.40 8.48 -19.66
N ASN A 215 -11.83 7.22 -19.58
CA ASN A 215 -12.90 6.69 -20.42
C ASN A 215 -14.26 7.38 -20.20
N GLY A 216 -14.28 8.48 -19.42
CA GLY A 216 -15.48 9.20 -19.01
C GLY A 216 -16.18 8.61 -17.78
N PHE A 217 -15.69 7.48 -17.25
CA PHE A 217 -16.19 6.90 -16.02
C PHE A 217 -15.73 7.72 -14.81
N LYS A 218 -16.67 8.20 -14.02
CA LYS A 218 -16.41 9.01 -12.82
C LYS A 218 -16.94 8.28 -11.60
N PRO A 219 -16.16 7.39 -11.01
CA PRO A 219 -16.63 6.46 -9.98
C PRO A 219 -17.24 7.15 -8.75
N LYS A 220 -16.79 8.34 -8.39
CA LYS A 220 -17.36 9.13 -7.27
C LYS A 220 -18.72 9.71 -7.60
N ASP A 221 -18.93 10.10 -8.86
CA ASP A 221 -20.16 10.74 -9.33
C ASP A 221 -21.24 9.70 -9.69
N GLU A 222 -20.82 8.46 -9.94
CA GLU A 222 -21.70 7.33 -10.23
C GLU A 222 -22.31 6.76 -8.96
N LYS A 223 -23.37 7.38 -8.44
CA LYS A 223 -24.03 7.01 -7.17
C LYS A 223 -24.39 5.52 -7.07
N GLY A 224 -24.62 4.87 -8.19
CA GLY A 224 -24.91 3.43 -8.28
C GLY A 224 -23.71 2.51 -8.36
N PHE A 225 -22.48 3.04 -8.38
CA PHE A 225 -21.25 2.23 -8.38
C PHE A 225 -20.81 1.98 -6.94
N ARG A 226 -21.41 0.94 -6.33
CA ARG A 226 -21.21 0.58 -4.93
C ARG A 226 -20.92 -0.91 -4.80
N ASP A 227 -20.01 -1.27 -3.93
CA ASP A 227 -19.85 -2.65 -3.50
C ASP A 227 -20.95 -3.03 -2.47
N ALA A 228 -21.09 -4.31 -2.19
CA ALA A 228 -21.95 -4.78 -1.12
C ALA A 228 -21.30 -4.56 0.25
N GLU A 229 -22.09 -4.60 1.32
CA GLU A 229 -21.57 -4.50 2.69
C GLU A 229 -20.98 -5.81 3.22
N THR A 230 -21.37 -6.93 2.65
CA THR A 230 -20.90 -8.27 3.02
C THR A 230 -20.74 -9.13 1.78
N LEU A 231 -19.93 -10.19 1.88
CA LEU A 231 -19.67 -11.09 0.75
C LEU A 231 -20.96 -11.68 0.19
N GLN A 232 -21.22 -11.41 -1.07
CA GLN A 232 -22.35 -11.92 -1.82
C GLN A 232 -22.04 -13.32 -2.37
N PRO A 233 -23.07 -14.11 -2.75
CA PRO A 233 -22.86 -15.40 -3.34
C PRO A 233 -21.97 -15.34 -4.59
N VAL A 234 -20.99 -16.24 -4.66
CA VAL A 234 -20.01 -16.31 -5.75
C VAL A 234 -20.27 -17.51 -6.67
N ALA A 235 -19.66 -17.47 -7.86
CA ALA A 235 -19.53 -18.62 -8.72
C ALA A 235 -18.14 -19.26 -8.53
N LEU A 236 -18.09 -20.59 -8.54
CA LEU A 236 -16.84 -21.36 -8.59
C LEU A 236 -16.83 -22.14 -9.90
N ASP A 237 -15.82 -21.90 -10.72
CA ASP A 237 -15.65 -22.59 -11.98
C ASP A 237 -14.97 -23.94 -11.76
N ARG A 238 -15.36 -24.91 -12.56
CA ARG A 238 -14.80 -26.27 -12.53
C ARG A 238 -13.28 -26.22 -12.78
N ASP A 239 -12.55 -26.98 -11.98
CA ASP A 239 -11.10 -27.19 -12.07
C ASP A 239 -10.28 -25.91 -11.87
N ALA A 240 -10.89 -24.88 -11.26
CA ALA A 240 -10.30 -23.57 -11.01
C ALA A 240 -10.15 -23.26 -9.52
N PHE A 241 -9.15 -22.46 -9.21
CA PHE A 241 -8.95 -21.88 -7.89
C PHE A 241 -9.58 -20.48 -7.78
N LYS A 242 -10.16 -20.18 -6.63
CA LYS A 242 -10.64 -18.83 -6.29
C LYS A 242 -10.16 -18.43 -4.90
N GLN A 243 -9.50 -17.29 -4.81
CA GLN A 243 -8.91 -16.80 -3.56
C GLN A 243 -9.90 -15.91 -2.78
N PHE A 244 -9.85 -16.04 -1.46
CA PHE A 244 -10.57 -15.20 -0.50
C PHE A 244 -9.60 -14.66 0.54
N ILE A 245 -9.88 -13.46 1.01
CA ILE A 245 -9.19 -12.81 2.13
C ILE A 245 -10.18 -12.63 3.27
N LEU A 246 -9.78 -13.06 4.46
CA LEU A 246 -10.47 -12.84 5.72
C LEU A 246 -9.62 -11.86 6.54
N THR A 247 -10.06 -10.63 6.71
CA THR A 247 -9.42 -9.65 7.59
C THR A 247 -10.03 -9.73 8.99
N VAL A 248 -9.19 -9.83 10.01
CA VAL A 248 -9.60 -9.89 11.41
C VAL A 248 -8.98 -8.73 12.17
N HIS A 249 -9.80 -8.03 12.94
CA HIS A 249 -9.38 -6.95 13.83
C HIS A 249 -9.41 -7.40 15.30
N ALA A 250 -8.32 -7.23 16.02
CA ALA A 250 -8.31 -7.37 17.47
C ALA A 250 -8.50 -6.00 18.13
N ALA A 251 -9.55 -5.82 18.89
CA ALA A 251 -9.75 -4.57 19.64
C ALA A 251 -8.54 -4.22 20.53
N LYS A 252 -8.32 -2.93 20.83
CA LYS A 252 -7.18 -2.46 21.65
C LYS A 252 -7.13 -3.11 23.05
N ASN A 253 -8.25 -3.58 23.55
CA ASN A 253 -8.37 -4.29 24.84
C ASN A 253 -8.73 -5.77 24.66
N GLN A 254 -8.56 -6.34 23.46
CA GLN A 254 -8.84 -7.75 23.21
C GLN A 254 -8.01 -8.63 24.12
N LYS A 255 -8.66 -9.61 24.79
CA LYS A 255 -7.97 -10.53 25.69
C LYS A 255 -6.93 -11.35 24.93
N PRO A 256 -5.66 -11.39 25.37
CA PRO A 256 -4.63 -12.20 24.73
C PRO A 256 -4.94 -13.69 24.75
N GLY A 257 -4.58 -14.39 23.66
CA GLY A 257 -4.78 -15.83 23.53
C GLY A 257 -5.26 -16.24 22.15
N THR A 258 -5.58 -17.52 21.97
CA THR A 258 -6.02 -18.07 20.68
C THR A 258 -7.54 -18.06 20.59
N TYR A 259 -8.03 -17.47 19.51
CA TYR A 259 -9.43 -17.40 19.11
C TYR A 259 -9.66 -18.36 17.94
N ARG A 260 -10.75 -19.14 18.00
CA ARG A 260 -11.06 -20.14 16.98
C ARG A 260 -12.48 -19.99 16.47
N GLY A 261 -12.64 -20.25 15.17
CA GLY A 261 -13.91 -20.27 14.48
C GLY A 261 -13.76 -20.95 13.13
N LYS A 262 -14.62 -20.62 12.18
CA LYS A 262 -14.60 -21.20 10.86
C LYS A 262 -15.20 -20.27 9.82
N VAL A 263 -14.84 -20.51 8.55
CA VAL A 263 -15.59 -20.02 7.39
C VAL A 263 -16.40 -21.21 6.85
N SER A 264 -17.71 -21.07 6.81
CA SER A 264 -18.62 -22.06 6.23
C SER A 264 -18.85 -21.76 4.75
N VAL A 265 -18.71 -22.77 3.90
CA VAL A 265 -18.98 -22.70 2.46
C VAL A 265 -20.20 -23.55 2.17
N ALA A 266 -21.24 -22.99 1.54
CA ALA A 266 -22.50 -23.70 1.29
C ALA A 266 -23.10 -23.34 -0.08
N GLN A 267 -23.94 -24.22 -0.61
CA GLN A 267 -24.76 -23.99 -1.81
C GLN A 267 -26.19 -24.46 -1.56
N GLY A 268 -27.15 -23.57 -1.75
CA GLY A 268 -28.56 -23.90 -1.52
C GLY A 268 -28.86 -24.46 -0.13
N GLY A 269 -28.16 -23.95 0.91
CA GLY A 269 -28.27 -24.39 2.29
C GLY A 269 -27.52 -25.68 2.64
N LYS A 270 -26.88 -26.34 1.67
CA LYS A 270 -26.07 -27.54 1.91
C LYS A 270 -24.61 -27.16 2.10
N SER A 271 -23.99 -27.66 3.17
CA SER A 271 -22.57 -27.47 3.43
C SER A 271 -21.73 -28.15 2.34
N LEU A 272 -20.73 -27.41 1.83
CA LEU A 272 -19.71 -27.88 0.91
C LEU A 272 -18.35 -28.06 1.59
N ALA A 273 -17.98 -27.13 2.49
CA ALA A 273 -16.74 -27.17 3.23
C ALA A 273 -16.85 -26.30 4.50
N GLU A 274 -15.99 -26.60 5.48
CA GLU A 274 -15.78 -25.78 6.67
C GLU A 274 -14.28 -25.54 6.84
N ILE A 275 -13.85 -24.29 6.72
CA ILE A 275 -12.45 -23.88 6.79
C ILE A 275 -12.14 -23.44 8.22
N PRO A 276 -11.31 -24.17 8.98
CA PRO A 276 -10.95 -23.76 10.33
C PRO A 276 -10.16 -22.44 10.32
N VAL A 277 -10.46 -21.59 11.29
CA VAL A 277 -9.77 -20.31 11.48
C VAL A 277 -9.22 -20.25 12.89
N ALA A 278 -7.94 -19.87 13.04
CA ALA A 278 -7.30 -19.64 14.33
C ALA A 278 -6.52 -18.33 14.31
N VAL A 279 -6.85 -17.45 15.22
CA VAL A 279 -6.20 -16.15 15.37
C VAL A 279 -5.61 -16.07 16.78
N ARG A 280 -4.33 -15.75 16.90
CA ARG A 280 -3.67 -15.55 18.17
C ARG A 280 -3.44 -14.06 18.43
N VAL A 281 -4.13 -13.53 19.44
CA VAL A 281 -3.95 -12.17 19.94
C VAL A 281 -2.78 -12.13 20.93
N LEU A 282 -1.80 -11.27 20.64
CA LEU A 282 -0.60 -11.06 21.44
C LEU A 282 -0.90 -10.18 22.67
N PRO A 283 -0.11 -10.29 23.77
CA PRO A 283 -0.34 -9.54 25.01
C PRO A 283 0.23 -8.12 24.99
N PHE A 284 0.18 -7.44 23.84
CA PHE A 284 0.65 -6.06 23.68
C PHE A 284 -0.01 -5.39 22.48
N ALA A 285 -0.01 -4.06 22.49
CA ALA A 285 -0.38 -3.23 21.35
C ALA A 285 0.89 -2.70 20.66
N LEU A 286 0.79 -2.42 19.37
CA LEU A 286 1.88 -1.84 18.59
C LEU A 286 1.98 -0.32 18.80
N PRO A 287 3.18 0.24 19.01
CA PRO A 287 3.39 1.67 19.07
C PRO A 287 3.20 2.31 17.69
N MET A 288 3.12 3.65 17.66
CA MET A 288 3.33 4.40 16.41
C MET A 288 4.76 4.16 15.89
N PRO A 289 4.94 4.05 14.57
CA PRO A 289 6.25 3.74 14.00
C PRO A 289 7.25 4.88 14.23
N ARG A 290 8.48 4.51 14.56
CA ARG A 290 9.64 5.41 14.69
C ARG A 290 10.64 5.12 13.60
N THR A 291 11.51 6.08 13.30
CA THR A 291 12.54 5.83 12.29
C THR A 291 13.55 4.79 12.75
N PHE A 292 14.21 4.13 11.80
CA PHE A 292 15.19 3.09 12.14
C PHE A 292 16.40 3.68 12.86
N HIS A 293 16.88 4.84 12.44
CA HIS A 293 18.09 5.47 12.99
C HIS A 293 17.84 6.24 14.30
N ASP A 294 16.61 6.71 14.55
CA ASP A 294 16.27 7.53 15.70
C ASP A 294 14.86 7.16 16.24
N LEU A 295 14.84 6.53 17.41
CA LEU A 295 13.56 6.11 18.05
C LEU A 295 12.74 7.28 18.62
N ASP A 296 13.31 8.46 18.73
CA ASP A 296 12.58 9.64 19.21
C ASP A 296 11.96 10.43 18.04
N LYS A 297 12.37 10.12 16.80
CA LYS A 297 11.82 10.69 15.58
C LYS A 297 10.67 9.84 15.03
N PRO A 298 9.48 10.41 14.76
CA PRO A 298 8.37 9.67 14.15
C PRO A 298 8.73 9.25 12.73
N MET A 299 8.24 8.08 12.31
CA MET A 299 8.16 7.68 10.92
C MET A 299 6.86 8.22 10.36
N LEU A 300 6.92 9.14 9.39
CA LEU A 300 5.72 9.69 8.77
C LEU A 300 5.17 8.72 7.73
N ILE A 301 3.89 8.36 7.86
CA ILE A 301 3.22 7.42 6.94
C ILE A 301 2.15 8.17 6.17
N ARG A 302 2.39 8.37 4.90
CA ARG A 302 1.47 9.07 3.98
C ARG A 302 1.57 8.54 2.56
N MET A 303 0.61 8.88 1.74
CA MET A 303 0.63 8.73 0.28
C MET A 303 0.15 10.02 -0.36
N MET A 304 0.72 10.39 -1.49
CA MET A 304 0.21 11.52 -2.28
C MET A 304 -1.23 11.21 -2.72
N GLY A 305 -2.07 12.24 -2.81
CA GLY A 305 -3.48 12.08 -3.16
C GLY A 305 -4.39 11.58 -2.03
N ALA A 306 -3.84 11.06 -0.91
CA ALA A 306 -4.65 10.62 0.22
C ALA A 306 -5.24 11.83 0.97
N ASN A 307 -6.50 12.16 0.67
CA ASN A 307 -7.22 13.26 1.29
C ASN A 307 -8.61 12.79 1.75
N ALA A 308 -8.82 12.79 3.05
CA ALA A 308 -10.09 12.41 3.66
C ALA A 308 -11.10 13.58 3.75
N GLY A 309 -10.67 14.81 3.52
CA GLY A 309 -11.52 15.98 3.78
C GLY A 309 -11.94 16.03 5.24
N SER A 310 -13.24 15.92 5.50
CA SER A 310 -13.83 15.78 6.84
C SER A 310 -14.67 14.50 6.97
N ASP A 311 -14.51 13.55 6.05
CA ASP A 311 -15.28 12.31 6.03
C ASP A 311 -14.77 11.35 7.14
N PRO A 312 -15.61 11.04 8.15
CA PRO A 312 -15.21 10.19 9.26
C PRO A 312 -14.93 8.75 8.83
N LYS A 313 -15.60 8.23 7.80
CA LYS A 313 -15.37 6.87 7.29
C LYS A 313 -14.01 6.78 6.61
N LYS A 314 -13.67 7.76 5.77
CA LYS A 314 -12.34 7.81 5.13
C LYS A 314 -11.22 7.99 6.14
N LEU A 315 -11.39 8.88 7.11
CA LEU A 315 -10.41 9.06 8.18
C LEU A 315 -10.19 7.76 8.96
N GLN A 316 -11.26 7.07 9.36
CA GLN A 316 -11.14 5.78 10.05
C GLN A 316 -10.45 4.74 9.17
N HIS A 317 -10.89 4.60 7.92
CA HIS A 317 -10.32 3.64 6.97
C HIS A 317 -8.81 3.85 6.74
N TYR A 318 -8.37 5.10 6.58
CA TYR A 318 -6.95 5.41 6.41
C TYR A 318 -6.15 5.07 7.67
N TYR A 319 -6.68 5.42 8.84
CA TYR A 319 -6.05 5.10 10.11
C TYR A 319 -5.91 3.59 10.33
N ASP A 320 -6.95 2.82 10.03
CA ASP A 320 -6.98 1.36 10.16
C ASP A 320 -5.98 0.65 9.23
N HIS A 321 -5.58 1.33 8.15
CA HIS A 321 -4.52 0.87 7.23
C HIS A 321 -3.14 1.47 7.53
N GLY A 322 -2.96 2.08 8.70
CA GLY A 322 -1.67 2.62 9.10
C GLY A 322 -1.28 3.93 8.42
N MET A 323 -2.17 4.55 7.65
CA MET A 323 -1.90 5.85 7.04
C MET A 323 -2.18 6.97 8.04
N PHE A 324 -1.15 7.32 8.81
CA PHE A 324 -1.28 8.23 9.96
C PHE A 324 -1.14 9.72 9.61
N HIS A 325 -0.72 10.06 8.39
CA HIS A 325 -0.52 11.43 7.95
C HIS A 325 -1.23 11.66 6.62
N VAL A 326 -2.46 12.14 6.68
CA VAL A 326 -3.35 12.31 5.52
C VAL A 326 -3.71 13.77 5.30
N GLY A 327 -4.16 14.11 4.09
CA GLY A 327 -4.82 15.38 3.84
C GLY A 327 -6.20 15.41 4.51
N PHE A 328 -6.56 16.54 5.08
CA PHE A 328 -7.85 16.71 5.75
C PHE A 328 -8.33 18.17 5.67
N LYS A 329 -9.59 18.43 6.00
CA LYS A 329 -10.13 19.78 6.08
C LYS A 329 -9.60 20.50 7.32
N HIS A 330 -8.92 21.63 7.12
CA HIS A 330 -8.24 22.38 8.17
C HIS A 330 -9.22 23.18 9.03
N ASN A 331 -9.98 22.51 9.88
CA ASN A 331 -10.86 23.11 10.87
C ASN A 331 -10.84 22.32 12.19
N LYS A 332 -11.31 22.97 13.25
CA LYS A 332 -11.29 22.38 14.59
C LYS A 332 -12.08 21.07 14.68
N GLU A 333 -13.24 21.01 14.04
CA GLU A 333 -14.12 19.85 14.06
C GLU A 333 -13.42 18.60 13.49
N THR A 334 -12.74 18.74 12.35
CA THR A 334 -11.99 17.63 11.74
C THR A 334 -10.79 17.24 12.60
N VAL A 335 -10.06 18.21 13.17
CA VAL A 335 -8.94 17.93 14.07
C VAL A 335 -9.40 17.19 15.32
N ASP A 336 -10.51 17.59 15.92
CA ASP A 336 -11.08 16.91 17.10
C ASP A 336 -11.52 15.47 16.75
N LEU A 337 -12.10 15.26 15.57
CA LEU A 337 -12.42 13.92 15.04
C LEU A 337 -11.16 13.06 14.87
N MET A 338 -10.11 13.62 14.27
CA MET A 338 -8.83 12.91 14.10
C MET A 338 -8.20 12.52 15.43
N ARG A 339 -8.24 13.41 16.43
CA ARG A 339 -7.79 13.09 17.80
C ARG A 339 -8.60 11.95 18.41
N LYS A 340 -9.92 11.95 18.21
CA LYS A 340 -10.81 10.87 18.70
C LYS A 340 -10.50 9.53 18.05
N ILE A 341 -10.15 9.50 16.78
CA ILE A 341 -9.72 8.29 16.05
C ILE A 341 -8.36 7.81 16.58
N GLY A 342 -7.43 8.73 16.88
CA GLY A 342 -6.10 8.44 17.40
C GLY A 342 -4.96 8.87 16.50
N TYR A 343 -5.20 9.75 15.54
CA TYR A 343 -4.14 10.32 14.70
C TYR A 343 -3.09 11.05 15.53
N PRO A 344 -1.79 10.90 15.23
CA PRO A 344 -0.71 11.47 16.03
C PRO A 344 -0.65 12.99 15.97
N LEU A 345 -1.09 13.65 14.91
CA LEU A 345 -1.11 15.11 14.70
C LEU A 345 0.15 15.89 15.17
N ASP A 346 1.25 15.21 15.47
CA ASP A 346 2.54 15.79 15.81
C ASP A 346 3.25 16.41 14.59
N TRP A 347 2.87 15.95 13.41
CA TRP A 347 3.20 16.50 12.11
C TRP A 347 1.95 16.53 11.23
N VAL A 348 1.76 17.63 10.50
CA VAL A 348 0.59 17.81 9.64
C VAL A 348 1.02 18.19 8.22
N GLY A 349 0.28 17.73 7.22
CA GLY A 349 0.45 18.13 5.83
C GLY A 349 -0.43 19.31 5.49
N ASP A 350 0.13 20.37 4.92
CA ASP A 350 -0.63 21.46 4.31
C ASP A 350 -0.40 21.42 2.79
N GLY A 351 -1.38 20.89 2.05
CA GLY A 351 -1.36 20.85 0.59
C GLY A 351 -1.62 22.20 -0.08
N SER A 352 -1.69 23.28 0.69
CA SER A 352 -1.77 24.62 0.12
C SER A 352 -0.51 24.83 -0.71
N GLN A 353 -0.68 25.01 -2.01
CA GLN A 353 0.43 25.43 -2.86
C GLN A 353 0.87 26.82 -2.37
N LEU A 354 2.16 26.94 -2.11
CA LEU A 354 2.74 28.25 -1.84
C LEU A 354 2.54 29.14 -3.06
N PRO A 355 2.37 30.47 -2.83
CA PRO A 355 2.23 31.38 -3.94
C PRO A 355 3.41 31.23 -4.90
N TRP A 356 3.12 30.90 -6.14
CA TRP A 356 4.10 30.91 -7.22
C TRP A 356 4.45 32.36 -7.50
N PHE A 357 5.60 32.79 -7.00
CA PHE A 357 6.12 34.10 -7.39
C PHE A 357 6.74 33.96 -8.77
N ALA A 358 6.29 34.76 -9.72
CA ALA A 358 6.95 34.88 -11.00
C ALA A 358 8.37 35.45 -10.76
N LEU A 359 9.38 34.60 -10.84
CA LEU A 359 10.76 35.00 -10.71
C LEU A 359 11.30 35.37 -12.09
N ASN A 360 11.87 36.54 -12.19
CA ASN A 360 12.67 36.90 -13.34
C ASN A 360 13.91 36.02 -13.39
N PHE A 361 14.13 35.35 -14.50
CA PHE A 361 15.31 34.52 -14.73
C PHE A 361 16.59 35.25 -14.37
N GLY A 362 17.35 34.72 -13.41
CA GLY A 362 18.70 35.17 -13.07
C GLY A 362 18.83 36.03 -11.80
N GLY A 363 17.76 36.16 -11.00
CA GLY A 363 17.82 37.14 -9.97
C GLY A 363 17.48 36.74 -8.55
N ARG A 364 17.73 37.64 -7.73
CA ARG A 364 17.28 37.68 -6.34
C ARG A 364 15.77 37.89 -6.30
N MET A 365 15.16 37.40 -5.25
CA MET A 365 13.76 37.67 -4.94
C MET A 365 13.58 39.21 -4.76
N SER A 366 12.53 39.76 -5.36
CA SER A 366 12.19 41.16 -5.12
C SER A 366 11.82 41.39 -3.64
N PHE A 367 11.97 42.59 -3.16
CA PHE A 367 11.56 42.95 -1.79
C PHE A 367 10.09 42.61 -1.53
N ASP A 368 9.22 42.88 -2.49
CA ASP A 368 7.78 42.60 -2.38
C ASP A 368 7.53 41.10 -2.26
N ASN A 369 8.23 40.24 -3.04
CA ASN A 369 8.14 38.80 -2.94
C ASN A 369 8.67 38.26 -1.61
N ALA A 370 9.75 38.86 -1.06
CA ALA A 370 10.27 38.51 0.26
C ALA A 370 9.25 38.85 1.37
N MET A 371 8.63 39.99 1.29
CA MET A 371 7.59 40.41 2.24
C MET A 371 6.34 39.52 2.12
N ALA A 372 5.96 39.13 0.90
CA ALA A 372 4.86 38.20 0.67
C ALA A 372 5.16 36.77 1.18
N ALA A 373 6.40 36.28 1.01
CA ALA A 373 6.84 35.01 1.56
C ALA A 373 6.78 35.02 3.10
N LYS A 374 7.29 36.07 3.74
CA LYS A 374 7.21 36.26 5.19
C LYS A 374 5.76 36.24 5.67
N ALA A 375 4.90 37.06 5.08
CA ALA A 375 3.48 37.11 5.44
C ALA A 375 2.76 35.75 5.23
N GLY A 376 3.14 35.02 4.19
CA GLY A 376 2.66 33.67 3.93
C GLY A 376 3.07 32.67 5.01
N ALA A 377 4.34 32.70 5.42
CA ALA A 377 4.88 31.85 6.48
C ALA A 377 4.20 32.16 7.83
N GLU A 378 4.12 33.45 8.21
CA GLU A 378 3.45 33.89 9.44
C GLU A 378 1.98 33.48 9.49
N LYS A 379 1.26 33.57 8.35
CA LYS A 379 -0.13 33.12 8.23
C LYS A 379 -0.27 31.61 8.46
N LEU A 380 0.64 30.79 7.90
CA LEU A 380 0.63 29.34 8.10
C LEU A 380 0.95 28.98 9.56
N VAL A 381 1.96 29.58 10.16
CA VAL A 381 2.29 29.40 11.58
C VAL A 381 1.08 29.71 12.45
N LYS A 382 0.51 30.91 12.31
CA LYS A 382 -0.67 31.32 13.08
C LYS A 382 -1.87 30.38 12.90
N LYS A 383 -2.12 29.93 11.67
CA LYS A 383 -3.18 28.96 11.37
C LYS A 383 -2.99 27.67 12.13
N TRP A 384 -1.79 27.09 12.06
CA TRP A 384 -1.54 25.78 12.61
C TRP A 384 -1.35 25.78 14.12
N ASP A 385 -0.71 26.81 14.70
CA ASP A 385 -0.66 27.01 16.15
C ASP A 385 -2.07 27.08 16.75
N ALA A 386 -2.98 27.80 16.09
CA ALA A 386 -4.37 27.89 16.54
C ALA A 386 -5.14 26.57 16.40
N LEU A 387 -4.80 25.72 15.42
CA LEU A 387 -5.58 24.54 15.07
C LEU A 387 -5.12 23.29 15.83
N VAL A 388 -3.81 23.07 15.94
CA VAL A 388 -3.21 21.88 16.56
C VAL A 388 -2.29 22.18 17.74
N GLY A 389 -1.93 23.43 17.98
CA GLY A 389 -1.05 23.88 19.08
C GLY A 389 0.43 23.95 18.70
N HIS A 390 0.77 23.78 17.45
CA HIS A 390 2.13 23.87 16.91
C HIS A 390 2.09 24.05 15.38
N HIS A 391 3.26 24.35 14.79
CA HIS A 391 3.41 24.50 13.34
C HIS A 391 4.44 23.53 12.73
N ASN A 392 4.49 22.30 13.22
CA ASN A 392 5.21 21.21 12.56
C ASN A 392 4.46 20.82 11.28
N VAL A 393 4.71 21.55 10.21
CA VAL A 393 3.95 21.48 8.98
C VAL A 393 4.85 21.07 7.83
N LEU A 394 4.37 20.08 7.06
CA LEU A 394 4.91 19.68 5.78
C LEU A 394 4.11 20.38 4.68
N THR A 395 4.73 21.27 3.94
CA THR A 395 4.11 21.92 2.78
C THR A 395 4.69 21.36 1.50
N SER A 396 3.95 21.43 0.39
CA SER A 396 4.44 21.02 -0.91
C SER A 396 5.05 22.20 -1.66
N TYR A 397 6.23 22.00 -2.25
CA TYR A 397 6.95 23.01 -3.01
C TYR A 397 7.52 22.44 -4.30
N GLY A 398 6.83 22.65 -5.39
CA GLY A 398 7.25 22.16 -6.70
C GLY A 398 7.18 20.64 -6.87
N ASP A 399 7.29 20.19 -8.08
CA ASP A 399 7.30 18.80 -8.48
C ASP A 399 8.37 18.61 -9.56
N GLU A 400 9.29 17.68 -9.33
CA GLU A 400 10.39 17.32 -10.25
C GLU A 400 11.21 18.53 -10.78
N GLN A 401 11.34 19.57 -9.99
CA GLN A 401 11.98 20.82 -10.38
C GLN A 401 13.49 20.66 -10.45
N GLY A 402 14.12 21.35 -11.40
CA GLY A 402 15.58 21.36 -11.56
C GLY A 402 16.30 22.23 -10.51
N ALA A 403 17.60 22.00 -10.33
CA ALA A 403 18.43 22.73 -9.37
C ALA A 403 18.40 24.27 -9.56
N ALA A 404 18.23 24.75 -10.80
CA ALA A 404 18.10 26.18 -11.08
C ALA A 404 16.83 26.78 -10.46
N PHE A 405 15.71 26.04 -10.48
CA PHE A 405 14.46 26.46 -9.86
C PHE A 405 14.62 26.58 -8.33
N VAL A 406 15.21 25.57 -7.69
CA VAL A 406 15.46 25.60 -6.24
C VAL A 406 16.39 26.75 -5.86
N ALA A 407 17.46 26.97 -6.63
CA ALA A 407 18.39 28.07 -6.39
C ALA A 407 17.69 29.45 -6.51
N ALA A 408 16.81 29.61 -7.51
CA ALA A 408 16.06 30.84 -7.71
C ALA A 408 15.05 31.12 -6.57
N HIS A 409 14.53 30.07 -5.91
CA HIS A 409 13.56 30.22 -4.81
C HIS A 409 14.19 30.12 -3.42
N ARG A 410 15.51 30.05 -3.31
CA ARG A 410 16.22 29.81 -2.06
C ARG A 410 15.82 30.79 -0.95
N GLU A 411 15.79 32.09 -1.23
CA GLU A 411 15.47 33.10 -0.21
C GLU A 411 14.06 32.92 0.35
N MET A 412 13.10 32.55 -0.49
CA MET A 412 11.73 32.20 -0.07
C MET A 412 11.72 30.96 0.81
N LEU A 413 12.41 29.90 0.42
CA LEU A 413 12.52 28.67 1.19
C LEU A 413 13.15 28.90 2.55
N GLU A 414 14.23 29.73 2.62
CA GLU A 414 14.88 30.12 3.86
C GLU A 414 13.93 30.86 4.78
N GLU A 415 13.06 31.71 4.23
CA GLU A 415 12.08 32.44 5.04
C GLU A 415 11.07 31.49 5.69
N TYR A 416 10.56 30.50 4.95
CA TYR A 416 9.68 29.49 5.53
C TYR A 416 10.40 28.65 6.60
N PHE A 417 11.66 28.28 6.37
CA PHE A 417 12.48 27.60 7.37
C PHE A 417 12.70 28.38 8.65
N ARG A 418 12.96 29.69 8.56
CA ARG A 418 13.09 30.56 9.74
C ARG A 418 11.83 30.53 10.60
N HIS A 419 10.70 30.27 10.01
CA HIS A 419 9.41 30.09 10.69
C HIS A 419 9.12 28.64 11.12
N GLY A 420 10.08 27.72 11.01
CA GLY A 420 9.93 26.33 11.44
C GLY A 420 9.15 25.43 10.48
N LEU A 421 8.66 25.95 9.36
CA LEU A 421 7.91 25.18 8.35
C LEU A 421 8.86 24.29 7.55
N LYS A 422 8.38 23.12 7.11
CA LYS A 422 9.13 22.19 6.27
C LYS A 422 8.55 22.18 4.87
N MET A 423 9.44 22.32 3.89
CA MET A 423 9.09 22.42 2.49
C MET A 423 9.49 21.13 1.77
N GLY A 424 8.54 20.45 1.14
CA GLY A 424 8.77 19.23 0.40
C GLY A 424 8.77 19.41 -1.11
N CYS A 425 9.68 18.73 -1.78
CA CYS A 425 9.76 18.68 -3.24
C CYS A 425 10.13 17.25 -3.68
N ALA A 426 9.44 16.72 -4.68
CA ALA A 426 9.92 15.56 -5.40
C ALA A 426 11.08 15.96 -6.33
N GLY A 427 12.16 15.20 -6.37
CA GLY A 427 13.29 15.53 -7.22
C GLY A 427 14.42 14.50 -7.18
N HIS A 428 15.42 14.70 -8.03
CA HIS A 428 16.60 13.85 -8.11
C HIS A 428 17.72 14.32 -7.19
N ASP A 429 18.63 13.44 -6.81
CA ASP A 429 19.75 13.66 -5.88
C ASP A 429 20.50 14.97 -6.05
N ALA A 430 20.90 15.28 -7.29
CA ALA A 430 21.67 16.50 -7.58
C ALA A 430 20.92 17.78 -7.21
N LEU A 431 19.60 17.74 -7.21
CA LEU A 431 18.74 18.84 -6.81
C LEU A 431 18.89 19.13 -5.32
N PHE A 432 18.83 18.12 -4.49
CA PHE A 432 18.86 18.25 -3.04
C PHE A 432 20.22 18.71 -2.51
N PHE A 433 21.29 18.12 -3.02
CA PHE A 433 22.64 18.50 -2.62
C PHE A 433 23.05 19.91 -3.08
N LYS A 434 22.61 20.34 -4.27
CA LYS A 434 22.90 21.68 -4.81
C LYS A 434 21.94 22.76 -4.29
N GLY A 435 20.69 22.40 -4.06
CA GLY A 435 19.67 23.32 -3.57
C GLY A 435 19.76 23.66 -2.08
N GLY A 436 20.38 22.80 -1.29
CA GLY A 436 20.77 23.03 0.11
C GLY A 436 19.69 23.00 1.17
N TYR A 437 18.39 23.18 0.86
CA TYR A 437 17.34 23.34 1.88
C TYR A 437 15.99 22.69 1.58
N VAL A 438 15.84 22.01 0.47
CA VAL A 438 14.58 21.36 0.10
C VAL A 438 14.70 19.87 0.38
N TYR A 439 13.79 19.29 1.15
CA TYR A 439 14.16 18.13 1.93
C TYR A 439 13.16 17.02 2.02
N GLU A 440 12.25 16.84 1.15
CA GLU A 440 11.25 15.88 1.54
C GLU A 440 11.05 14.70 0.63
N ASN A 441 11.14 14.69 -0.58
CA ASN A 441 10.88 13.55 -1.43
C ASN A 441 12.08 13.35 -2.35
N MET A 442 12.86 12.32 -2.09
CA MET A 442 13.86 11.89 -3.05
C MET A 442 13.33 10.67 -3.79
N PRO A 443 13.38 10.64 -5.11
CA PRO A 443 13.35 9.39 -5.82
C PRO A 443 14.62 8.65 -5.44
N LEU A 444 14.49 7.74 -4.49
CA LEU A 444 15.53 6.82 -4.11
C LEU A 444 15.24 5.51 -4.82
N GLY A 445 16.21 5.01 -5.55
CA GLY A 445 16.29 3.60 -5.82
C GLY A 445 16.47 2.82 -4.51
N THR A 446 16.49 1.54 -4.57
CA THR A 446 16.55 0.64 -3.41
C THR A 446 17.95 0.05 -3.21
N THR A 447 18.98 0.80 -3.59
CA THR A 447 20.37 0.32 -3.57
C THR A 447 21.06 0.68 -2.25
N PRO A 448 22.17 0.00 -1.91
CA PRO A 448 23.03 0.38 -0.78
C PRO A 448 23.50 1.84 -0.84
N ASP A 449 23.72 2.37 -2.04
CA ASP A 449 24.10 3.77 -2.25
C ASP A 449 23.01 4.73 -1.77
N ASP A 450 21.75 4.35 -1.90
CA ASP A 450 20.62 5.16 -1.44
C ASP A 450 20.57 5.24 0.09
N THR A 451 20.91 4.15 0.77
CA THR A 451 21.02 4.15 2.24
C THR A 451 22.08 5.15 2.72
N MET A 452 23.25 5.18 2.10
CA MET A 452 24.33 6.10 2.44
C MET A 452 23.93 7.57 2.17
N ARG A 453 23.20 7.86 1.09
CA ARG A 453 22.65 9.19 0.82
C ARG A 453 21.65 9.61 1.88
N THR A 454 20.76 8.70 2.26
CA THR A 454 19.76 8.96 3.30
C THR A 454 20.41 9.23 4.65
N GLU A 455 21.46 8.49 5.02
CA GLU A 455 22.25 8.75 6.23
C GLU A 455 22.84 10.15 6.24
N ARG A 456 23.53 10.55 5.18
CA ARG A 456 24.07 11.92 5.05
C ARG A 456 22.99 12.98 5.14
N TRP A 457 21.82 12.70 4.57
CA TRP A 457 20.70 13.60 4.63
C TRP A 457 20.15 13.77 6.04
N ASN A 458 20.08 12.67 6.80
CA ASN A 458 19.69 12.70 8.20
C ASN A 458 20.70 13.45 9.07
N GLU A 459 22.01 13.40 8.76
CA GLU A 459 23.07 14.14 9.44
C GLU A 459 22.96 15.65 9.26
N VAL A 460 22.54 16.13 8.10
CA VAL A 460 22.50 17.56 7.75
C VAL A 460 21.36 18.33 8.42
N GLY A 461 20.56 17.72 9.28
CA GLY A 461 19.66 18.52 10.07
C GLY A 461 18.23 18.03 10.25
N GLY A 462 18.05 16.76 10.56
CA GLY A 462 16.80 16.27 11.15
C GLY A 462 15.57 16.37 10.23
N LYS A 463 15.73 16.08 8.96
CA LYS A 463 14.73 16.29 7.92
C LYS A 463 14.03 14.99 7.56
N PHE A 464 12.91 15.09 6.86
CA PHE A 464 12.18 13.91 6.41
C PHE A 464 12.63 13.52 5.00
N VAL A 465 12.88 12.24 4.82
CA VAL A 465 13.30 11.65 3.55
C VAL A 465 12.38 10.49 3.23
N SER A 466 11.85 10.44 2.00
CA SER A 466 11.10 9.31 1.47
C SER A 466 11.62 8.93 0.09
N PHE A 467 11.18 7.80 -0.40
CA PHE A 467 11.32 7.48 -1.81
C PHE A 467 10.12 7.99 -2.61
N TYR A 468 10.34 8.21 -3.90
CA TYR A 468 9.33 8.55 -4.87
C TYR A 468 9.54 7.68 -6.11
N ALA A 469 8.76 6.62 -6.20
CA ALA A 469 8.85 5.64 -7.29
C ALA A 469 7.42 5.24 -7.68
N CYS A 470 6.72 6.16 -8.34
CA CYS A 470 5.30 6.04 -8.67
C CYS A 470 4.95 4.73 -9.39
N GLN A 471 5.84 4.23 -10.24
CA GLN A 471 5.69 2.94 -10.90
C GLN A 471 5.50 1.76 -9.95
N HIS A 472 5.99 1.84 -8.72
CA HIS A 472 5.87 0.78 -7.73
C HIS A 472 4.54 0.83 -6.98
N THR A 473 3.84 1.95 -6.99
CA THR A 473 2.56 2.11 -6.29
C THR A 473 1.46 1.26 -6.93
N GLY A 474 1.48 1.15 -8.24
CA GLY A 474 0.47 0.40 -8.99
C GLY A 474 0.69 -1.11 -9.05
N SER A 475 1.76 -1.67 -8.46
CA SER A 475 1.98 -3.12 -8.47
C SER A 475 0.96 -3.85 -7.60
N GLU A 476 0.30 -4.89 -8.12
CA GLU A 476 -0.73 -5.65 -7.41
C GLU A 476 -0.15 -6.70 -6.47
N ASN A 477 1.17 -6.89 -6.44
CA ASN A 477 1.83 -7.83 -5.57
C ASN A 477 1.81 -7.34 -4.11
N PRO A 478 1.03 -7.96 -3.19
CA PRO A 478 0.91 -7.50 -1.82
C PRO A 478 2.22 -7.66 -1.04
N GLN A 479 3.03 -8.67 -1.33
CA GLN A 479 4.32 -8.89 -0.69
C GLN A 479 5.34 -7.83 -1.11
N PHE A 480 5.36 -7.48 -2.39
CA PHE A 480 6.20 -6.41 -2.91
C PHE A 480 5.84 -5.06 -2.26
N VAL A 481 4.55 -4.72 -2.20
CA VAL A 481 4.09 -3.46 -1.60
C VAL A 481 4.38 -3.43 -0.08
N ARG A 482 4.17 -4.55 0.63
CA ARG A 482 4.53 -4.71 2.04
C ARG A 482 6.00 -4.41 2.29
N TYR A 483 6.90 -4.94 1.46
CA TYR A 483 8.32 -4.70 1.59
C TYR A 483 8.70 -3.28 1.20
N GLN A 484 8.26 -2.83 0.02
CA GLN A 484 8.59 -1.52 -0.56
C GLN A 484 8.16 -0.34 0.35
N HIS A 485 6.93 -0.37 0.87
CA HIS A 485 6.39 0.69 1.73
C HIS A 485 6.59 0.43 3.23
N GLY A 486 7.22 -0.67 3.57
CA GLY A 486 7.55 -1.09 4.92
C GLY A 486 9.05 -1.11 5.19
N LEU A 487 9.58 -2.31 5.37
CA LEU A 487 10.94 -2.52 5.88
C LEU A 487 12.04 -2.06 4.92
N LEU A 488 11.82 -1.99 3.61
CA LEU A 488 12.83 -1.49 2.69
C LEU A 488 13.18 -0.03 2.99
N GLY A 489 12.18 0.87 3.00
CA GLY A 489 12.38 2.27 3.38
C GLY A 489 12.89 2.43 4.81
N TYR A 490 12.38 1.61 5.72
CA TYR A 490 12.77 1.61 7.13
C TYR A 490 14.26 1.30 7.30
N PHE A 491 14.76 0.21 6.72
CA PHE A 491 16.18 -0.17 6.79
C PHE A 491 17.10 0.72 5.96
N SER A 492 16.55 1.45 5.00
CA SER A 492 17.28 2.47 4.24
C SER A 492 17.36 3.83 4.97
N ASN A 493 17.04 3.86 6.27
CA ASN A 493 17.07 5.06 7.11
C ASN A 493 16.16 6.20 6.62
N MET A 494 15.11 5.88 5.88
CA MET A 494 14.08 6.85 5.54
C MET A 494 13.29 7.25 6.78
N SER A 495 12.75 8.43 6.75
CA SER A 495 11.95 8.98 7.85
C SER A 495 10.49 9.24 7.45
N MET A 496 10.15 8.92 6.20
CA MET A 496 8.80 9.06 5.69
C MET A 496 8.52 7.98 4.64
N VAL A 497 7.32 7.41 4.69
CA VAL A 497 6.71 6.65 3.58
C VAL A 497 5.83 7.63 2.84
N ASN A 498 6.13 7.90 1.58
CA ASN A 498 5.34 8.77 0.72
C ASN A 498 5.61 8.39 -0.73
N ASN A 499 4.56 8.07 -1.47
CA ASN A 499 4.68 7.72 -2.88
C ASN A 499 3.49 8.25 -3.67
N TYR A 500 3.59 8.31 -4.98
CA TYR A 500 2.53 8.70 -5.90
C TYR A 500 1.92 7.44 -6.52
N GLU A 501 0.59 7.18 -6.42
CA GLU A 501 -0.30 7.92 -5.57
C GLU A 501 -1.35 6.98 -4.93
N PHE A 502 -2.27 7.55 -4.16
CA PHE A 502 -3.22 6.75 -3.37
C PHE A 502 -4.37 6.17 -4.20
N ALA A 503 -5.20 7.01 -4.85
CA ALA A 503 -6.43 6.55 -5.48
C ALA A 503 -6.91 7.34 -6.70
N THR A 504 -6.44 8.57 -6.89
CA THR A 504 -7.08 9.48 -7.84
C THR A 504 -6.66 9.28 -9.29
N GLY A 505 -5.51 8.64 -9.52
CA GLY A 505 -5.00 8.39 -10.87
C GLY A 505 -4.95 9.68 -11.70
N ALA A 506 -4.02 10.58 -11.38
CA ALA A 506 -4.03 11.96 -11.88
C ALA A 506 -4.05 12.09 -13.42
N TRP A 507 -3.59 11.07 -14.13
CA TRP A 507 -3.38 11.17 -15.57
C TRP A 507 -4.55 10.60 -16.37
N ASP A 508 -5.20 9.52 -15.88
CA ASP A 508 -6.07 8.70 -16.70
C ASP A 508 -7.39 8.30 -16.05
N GLY A 509 -7.60 8.73 -14.82
CA GLY A 509 -8.61 8.13 -13.98
C GLY A 509 -8.21 6.72 -13.55
N SER A 510 -8.32 6.40 -12.28
CA SER A 510 -7.88 5.15 -11.68
C SER A 510 -8.49 3.88 -12.32
N TRP A 511 -9.64 4.01 -12.97
CA TRP A 511 -10.39 2.89 -13.55
C TRP A 511 -10.11 2.60 -15.03
N ASN A 512 -9.26 3.38 -15.69
CA ASN A 512 -8.90 3.12 -17.08
C ASN A 512 -7.52 2.46 -17.19
N ASP A 513 -7.50 1.14 -17.04
CA ASP A 513 -6.32 0.29 -17.15
C ASP A 513 -5.71 0.19 -18.56
N ARG A 514 -6.37 0.75 -19.58
CA ARG A 514 -5.90 0.80 -20.96
C ARG A 514 -5.53 2.18 -21.47
N ALA A 515 -5.48 3.17 -20.62
CA ALA A 515 -5.15 4.53 -21.04
C ALA A 515 -3.72 4.65 -21.57
N ASN A 516 -2.81 3.80 -21.12
CA ASN A 516 -1.41 3.83 -21.55
C ASN A 516 -0.86 2.42 -21.80
N LYS A 517 0.04 2.26 -22.79
CA LYS A 517 0.68 0.98 -23.11
C LYS A 517 1.65 0.49 -22.04
N VAL A 518 2.35 1.45 -21.43
CA VAL A 518 3.49 1.17 -20.54
C VAL A 518 3.07 1.30 -19.11
N TYR A 519 2.23 2.28 -18.80
CA TYR A 519 1.83 2.62 -17.46
C TYR A 519 0.40 2.21 -17.21
N ARG A 520 0.18 1.48 -16.16
CA ARG A 520 -1.13 1.34 -15.56
C ARG A 520 -1.39 2.52 -14.61
N PRO A 521 -2.61 2.74 -14.14
CA PRO A 521 -2.87 3.69 -13.06
C PRO A 521 -1.95 3.39 -11.87
N MET A 522 -1.23 4.41 -11.40
CA MET A 522 -0.25 4.27 -10.31
C MET A 522 -0.95 4.40 -8.96
N VAL A 523 -1.99 3.60 -8.74
CA VAL A 523 -2.85 3.69 -7.56
C VAL A 523 -2.75 2.43 -6.71
N ILE A 524 -2.90 2.59 -5.39
CA ILE A 524 -2.88 1.49 -4.43
C ILE A 524 -4.29 1.03 -4.05
N THR A 525 -5.31 1.84 -4.36
CA THR A 525 -6.72 1.55 -4.11
C THR A 525 -7.58 2.30 -5.14
N TYR A 526 -8.87 1.97 -5.23
CA TYR A 526 -9.78 2.52 -6.22
C TYR A 526 -10.95 3.25 -5.55
N GLU A 527 -11.39 4.36 -6.14
CA GLU A 527 -12.54 5.09 -5.62
C GLU A 527 -13.86 4.55 -6.17
N ASN A 528 -14.88 4.57 -5.33
CA ASN A 528 -16.28 4.33 -5.69
C ASN A 528 -17.20 5.37 -5.04
N ALA A 529 -18.49 5.22 -5.18
CA ALA A 529 -19.47 6.16 -4.62
C ALA A 529 -19.52 6.16 -3.08
N ASP A 530 -19.08 5.09 -2.41
CA ASP A 530 -19.04 4.98 -0.94
C ASP A 530 -17.70 5.40 -0.34
N GLY A 531 -16.70 5.61 -1.18
CA GLY A 531 -15.36 5.99 -0.76
C GLY A 531 -14.28 5.22 -1.51
N LEU A 532 -13.89 4.03 -1.04
CA LEU A 532 -12.77 3.27 -1.58
C LEU A 532 -13.12 1.78 -1.71
N LEU A 533 -12.61 1.16 -2.77
CA LEU A 533 -12.48 -0.28 -2.91
C LEU A 533 -11.09 -0.70 -2.49
N GLU A 534 -11.02 -1.69 -1.65
CA GLU A 534 -9.75 -2.25 -1.20
C GLU A 534 -9.11 -3.13 -2.25
N THR A 535 -7.80 -3.29 -2.13
CA THR A 535 -6.98 -4.12 -3.00
C THR A 535 -6.03 -4.97 -2.16
N ILE A 536 -5.48 -6.01 -2.75
CA ILE A 536 -4.46 -6.83 -2.06
C ILE A 536 -3.20 -6.02 -1.76
N GLN A 537 -2.81 -5.09 -2.64
CA GLN A 537 -1.66 -4.21 -2.40
C GLN A 537 -1.93 -3.18 -1.28
N TRP A 538 -3.16 -2.72 -1.11
CA TRP A 538 -3.51 -1.86 0.02
C TRP A 538 -3.43 -2.61 1.35
N SER A 539 -3.83 -3.90 1.37
CA SER A 539 -3.55 -4.78 2.51
C SER A 539 -2.05 -4.95 2.73
N GLY A 540 -1.26 -5.12 1.66
CA GLY A 540 0.21 -5.17 1.74
C GLY A 540 0.83 -3.91 2.33
N PHE A 541 0.30 -2.72 2.00
CA PHE A 541 0.74 -1.46 2.60
C PHE A 541 0.53 -1.47 4.13
N ARG A 542 -0.65 -1.86 4.61
CA ARG A 542 -0.94 -1.99 6.04
C ARG A 542 0.06 -2.92 6.72
N GLU A 543 0.27 -4.10 6.16
CA GLU A 543 1.21 -5.08 6.69
C GLU A 543 2.65 -4.54 6.74
N GLY A 544 3.06 -3.75 5.75
CA GLY A 544 4.37 -3.07 5.74
C GLY A 544 4.53 -2.06 6.87
N VAL A 545 3.47 -1.29 7.15
CA VAL A 545 3.45 -0.35 8.28
C VAL A 545 3.51 -1.10 9.61
N ASP A 546 2.78 -2.22 9.73
CA ASP A 546 2.79 -3.02 10.95
C ASP A 546 4.15 -3.72 11.16
N ASP A 547 4.85 -4.15 10.11
CA ASP A 547 6.23 -4.63 10.23
C ASP A 547 7.16 -3.56 10.83
N MET A 548 7.05 -2.30 10.41
CA MET A 548 7.81 -1.19 11.01
C MET A 548 7.41 -0.95 12.48
N ARG A 549 6.14 -1.10 12.82
CA ARG A 549 5.64 -0.96 14.21
C ARG A 549 6.14 -2.09 15.10
N TYR A 550 6.17 -3.35 14.62
CA TYR A 550 6.79 -4.47 15.32
C TYR A 550 8.27 -4.22 15.58
N MET A 551 9.01 -3.78 14.57
CA MET A 551 10.42 -3.46 14.70
C MET A 551 10.67 -2.30 15.69
N THR A 552 9.83 -1.27 15.63
CA THR A 552 9.83 -0.16 16.59
C THR A 552 9.56 -0.66 18.01
N CYS A 553 8.57 -1.53 18.20
CA CYS A 553 8.25 -2.14 19.49
C CYS A 553 9.44 -2.89 20.07
N LEU A 554 10.09 -3.72 19.26
CA LEU A 554 11.28 -4.48 19.66
C LEU A 554 12.42 -3.56 20.09
N LYS A 555 12.71 -2.51 19.33
CA LYS A 555 13.80 -1.55 19.64
C LYS A 555 13.49 -0.73 20.89
N LEU A 556 12.25 -0.29 21.08
CA LEU A 556 11.83 0.43 22.28
C LEU A 556 11.94 -0.45 23.54
N LEU A 557 11.53 -1.70 23.47
CA LEU A 557 11.67 -2.66 24.56
C LEU A 557 13.15 -2.98 24.85
N ALA A 558 13.99 -3.11 23.83
CA ALA A 558 15.42 -3.29 23.99
C ALA A 558 16.08 -2.07 24.67
N ARG A 559 15.68 -0.84 24.30
CA ARG A 559 16.10 0.40 24.96
C ARG A 559 15.69 0.38 26.44
N GLU A 560 14.45 0.10 26.75
CA GLU A 560 13.96 0.02 28.14
C GLU A 560 14.71 -1.04 28.95
N ALA A 561 14.95 -2.22 28.39
CA ALA A 561 15.69 -3.30 29.06
C ALA A 561 17.15 -2.92 29.34
N ASN A 562 17.80 -2.17 28.45
CA ASN A 562 19.15 -1.66 28.65
C ASN A 562 19.21 -0.59 29.75
N GLU A 563 18.22 0.28 29.84
CA GLU A 563 18.17 1.38 30.79
C GLU A 563 17.72 0.93 32.20
N LYS A 564 16.70 0.06 32.28
CA LYS A 564 16.00 -0.25 33.53
C LYS A 564 16.02 -1.72 33.92
N GLY A 565 16.43 -2.61 32.99
CA GLY A 565 16.40 -4.04 33.19
C GLY A 565 17.56 -4.55 34.05
N ASP A 566 17.41 -5.76 34.58
CA ASP A 566 18.48 -6.52 35.19
C ASP A 566 19.47 -7.11 34.17
N ALA A 567 20.40 -7.95 34.61
CA ALA A 567 21.41 -8.55 33.73
C ALA A 567 20.78 -9.48 32.66
N ASP A 568 19.70 -10.19 32.97
CA ASP A 568 19.01 -11.09 32.04
C ASP A 568 18.24 -10.29 31.00
N ALA A 569 17.53 -9.24 31.41
CA ALA A 569 16.81 -8.34 30.50
C ALA A 569 17.79 -7.65 29.53
N ARG A 570 18.93 -7.15 30.02
CA ARG A 570 19.98 -6.55 29.15
C ARG A 570 20.59 -7.56 28.18
N LEU A 571 20.86 -8.80 28.62
CA LEU A 571 21.36 -9.86 27.73
C LEU A 571 20.33 -10.21 26.65
N THR A 572 19.05 -10.30 27.02
CA THR A 572 17.95 -10.58 26.10
C THR A 572 17.80 -9.46 25.06
N ALA A 573 17.89 -8.19 25.49
CA ALA A 573 17.90 -7.03 24.61
C ALA A 573 19.09 -7.05 23.64
N LYS A 574 20.29 -7.37 24.11
CA LYS A 574 21.49 -7.51 23.26
C LYS A 574 21.28 -8.54 22.16
N LYS A 575 20.70 -9.71 22.46
CA LYS A 575 20.38 -10.75 21.46
C LYS A 575 19.38 -10.25 20.42
N ALA A 576 18.37 -9.49 20.84
CA ALA A 576 17.39 -8.90 19.94
C ALA A 576 18.02 -7.84 19.01
N LEU A 577 18.92 -7.00 19.53
CA LEU A 577 19.65 -6.02 18.70
C LEU A 577 20.61 -6.69 17.73
N GLN A 578 21.26 -7.79 18.13
CA GLN A 578 22.07 -8.62 17.22
C GLN A 578 21.23 -9.24 16.11
N PHE A 579 20.04 -9.75 16.43
CA PHE A 579 19.10 -10.23 15.42
C PHE A 579 18.78 -9.12 14.41
N ILE A 580 18.40 -7.91 14.84
CA ILE A 580 18.12 -6.78 13.95
C ILE A 580 19.30 -6.45 13.03
N ALA A 581 20.53 -6.47 13.59
CA ALA A 581 21.76 -6.17 12.84
C ALA A 581 22.10 -7.22 11.76
N LEU A 582 21.60 -8.45 11.91
CA LEU A 582 21.86 -9.56 11.01
C LEU A 582 20.75 -9.81 9.98
N ILE A 583 19.66 -9.01 10.00
CA ILE A 583 18.57 -9.17 9.04
C ILE A 583 19.10 -8.92 7.62
N PRO A 584 18.92 -9.88 6.69
CA PRO A 584 19.20 -9.66 5.29
C PRO A 584 18.33 -8.53 4.75
N ARG A 585 18.94 -7.54 4.11
CA ARG A 585 18.20 -6.38 3.58
C ARG A 585 17.72 -6.58 2.14
N GLU A 586 18.19 -7.64 1.49
CA GLU A 586 17.78 -8.02 0.14
C GLU A 586 16.78 -9.18 0.23
N SER A 587 15.56 -8.95 -0.22
CA SER A 587 14.49 -9.96 -0.30
C SER A 587 14.32 -10.85 0.96
N PRO A 588 14.09 -10.29 2.15
CA PRO A 588 13.88 -11.09 3.35
C PRO A 588 12.55 -11.85 3.30
N ASP A 589 12.49 -13.03 3.91
CA ASP A 589 11.21 -13.66 4.24
C ASP A 589 10.50 -12.84 5.33
N LEU A 590 9.57 -11.98 4.91
CA LEU A 590 8.89 -11.04 5.81
C LEU A 590 8.03 -11.75 6.85
N ASN A 591 7.48 -12.93 6.55
CA ASN A 591 6.65 -13.67 7.49
C ASN A 591 7.51 -14.31 8.59
N ALA A 592 8.62 -14.93 8.21
CA ALA A 592 9.60 -15.45 9.16
C ALA A 592 10.20 -14.32 10.01
N LEU A 593 10.54 -13.20 9.39
CA LEU A 593 11.08 -12.02 10.07
C LEU A 593 10.12 -11.43 11.11
N ARG A 594 8.83 -11.28 10.76
CA ARG A 594 7.79 -10.83 11.71
C ARG A 594 7.65 -11.81 12.87
N ALA A 595 7.57 -13.11 12.59
CA ALA A 595 7.45 -14.14 13.62
C ALA A 595 8.64 -14.11 14.61
N GLU A 596 9.87 -13.96 14.10
CA GLU A 596 11.08 -13.88 14.91
C GLU A 596 11.13 -12.56 15.72
N THR A 597 10.72 -11.44 15.13
CA THR A 597 10.58 -10.16 15.82
C THR A 597 9.60 -10.28 16.99
N ILE A 598 8.43 -10.88 16.79
CA ILE A 598 7.44 -11.15 17.85
C ILE A 598 8.04 -12.03 18.94
N MET A 599 8.77 -13.07 18.59
CA MET A 599 9.44 -13.93 19.58
C MET A 599 10.42 -13.13 20.46
N HIS A 600 11.22 -12.24 19.87
CA HIS A 600 12.12 -11.37 20.61
C HIS A 600 11.38 -10.37 21.52
N ILE A 601 10.29 -9.78 21.04
CA ILE A 601 9.41 -8.91 21.83
C ILE A 601 8.91 -9.66 23.07
N LEU A 602 8.36 -10.86 22.90
CA LEU A 602 7.83 -11.66 24.00
C LEU A 602 8.90 -12.05 25.02
N LYS A 603 10.14 -12.38 24.57
CA LYS A 603 11.27 -12.69 25.45
C LYS A 603 11.68 -11.47 26.28
N ILE A 604 11.81 -10.28 25.67
CA ILE A 604 12.17 -9.07 26.42
C ILE A 604 11.05 -8.68 27.40
N ARG A 605 9.80 -8.74 26.98
CA ARG A 605 8.67 -8.47 27.87
C ARG A 605 8.69 -9.38 29.10
N LYS A 606 8.90 -10.68 28.90
CA LYS A 606 9.04 -11.65 30.01
C LYS A 606 10.19 -11.28 30.94
N ALA A 607 11.36 -10.94 30.41
CA ALA A 607 12.52 -10.53 31.21
C ALA A 607 12.30 -9.22 31.98
N LEU A 608 11.42 -8.33 31.46
CA LEU A 608 10.99 -7.10 32.14
C LEU A 608 9.78 -7.30 33.09
N GLY A 609 9.28 -8.52 33.24
CA GLY A 609 8.10 -8.79 34.09
C GLY A 609 6.76 -8.27 33.54
N LYS A 610 6.65 -8.13 32.21
CA LYS A 610 5.47 -7.60 31.50
C LYS A 610 4.63 -8.67 30.82
#